data_c9513f49c59e28053b68d29aadb65ede
#
_entry.id   c9513f49c59e28053b68d29aadb65ede
#
_cell.length_a   1.000
_cell.length_b   1.000
_cell.length_c   1.000
_cell.angle_alpha   90.00
_cell.angle_beta   90.00
_cell.angle_gamma   90.00
#
_symmetry.space_group_name_H-M   'P 1'
#
loop_
_entity.id
_entity.type
_entity.pdbx_description
1 polymer ?
#
loop_
_entity_poly.entity_id
_entity_poly.type
_entity_poly.pdbx_seq_one_letter_code
_entity_poly.pdbx_strand_id
1 'polypeptide(L)'
;MFSSASEVMKYIQEEDVKFVDVRFSDLPGVQQHFNLPAKAVDEDFFTNGQLFDGSSIRGFADIHESDMQLIPDFTTAYLDPFRVEKTLIITFDIYNPRNGEIYTRDPRQIAKKAEAYLATTGIADTAFFAPEAEFFIFDSVRHTVQPHISYYEVDSIEGPWNSAKAEEGGNLGHKTPHKAGYFPVSRTDGRSPREARPTGTSQSVRRTQTDCPRRSARWSGCPAGH
;
A
#
# COMPACT_ATOMS: atom_id res chain seq x y z
N MET A 1 -15.37 -11.49 -0.81
CA MET A 1 -14.66 -11.36 -2.09
C MET A 1 -15.74 -11.12 -3.14
N PHE A 2 -15.68 -10.04 -3.87
CA PHE A 2 -16.71 -9.67 -4.84
C PHE A 2 -16.42 -10.32 -6.19
N SER A 3 -17.47 -10.58 -6.95
CA SER A 3 -17.40 -11.23 -8.27
C SER A 3 -17.97 -10.37 -9.40
N SER A 4 -18.69 -9.29 -9.08
CA SER A 4 -19.36 -8.45 -10.07
C SER A 4 -19.49 -6.98 -9.66
N ALA A 5 -19.71 -6.12 -10.65
CA ALA A 5 -20.00 -4.71 -10.46
C ALA A 5 -21.21 -4.47 -9.54
N SER A 6 -22.28 -5.23 -9.75
CA SER A 6 -23.51 -5.10 -8.96
C SER A 6 -23.31 -5.45 -7.48
N GLU A 7 -22.48 -6.44 -7.16
CA GLU A 7 -22.12 -6.76 -5.77
C GLU A 7 -21.34 -5.61 -5.12
N VAL A 8 -20.39 -5.01 -5.83
CA VAL A 8 -19.62 -3.86 -5.33
C VAL A 8 -20.53 -2.65 -5.14
N MET A 9 -21.42 -2.36 -6.10
CA MET A 9 -22.37 -1.25 -5.97
C MET A 9 -23.31 -1.42 -4.78
N LYS A 10 -23.81 -2.64 -4.56
CA LYS A 10 -24.62 -2.96 -3.40
C LYS A 10 -23.85 -2.74 -2.10
N TYR A 11 -22.61 -3.21 -2.03
CA TYR A 11 -21.74 -3.04 -0.88
C TYR A 11 -21.44 -1.56 -0.58
N ILE A 12 -21.18 -0.76 -1.62
CA ILE A 12 -20.97 0.69 -1.49
C ILE A 12 -22.16 1.35 -0.80
N GLN A 13 -23.40 0.95 -1.16
CA GLN A 13 -24.62 1.49 -0.57
C GLN A 13 -24.85 0.99 0.86
N GLU A 14 -24.72 -0.32 1.10
CA GLU A 14 -24.96 -0.94 2.41
C GLU A 14 -23.97 -0.46 3.47
N GLU A 15 -22.71 -0.28 3.09
CA GLU A 15 -21.65 0.17 4.01
C GLU A 15 -21.51 1.69 4.08
N ASP A 16 -22.31 2.45 3.34
CA ASP A 16 -22.21 3.92 3.27
C ASP A 16 -20.78 4.38 2.91
N VAL A 17 -20.20 3.74 1.88
CA VAL A 17 -18.88 4.09 1.36
C VAL A 17 -18.91 5.50 0.77
N LYS A 18 -17.94 6.32 1.13
CA LYS A 18 -17.86 7.72 0.66
C LYS A 18 -16.96 7.89 -0.55
N PHE A 19 -15.91 7.07 -0.65
CA PHE A 19 -14.93 7.15 -1.73
C PHE A 19 -14.57 5.76 -2.25
N VAL A 20 -14.30 5.68 -3.55
CA VAL A 20 -13.65 4.54 -4.19
C VAL A 20 -12.21 4.95 -4.52
N ASP A 21 -11.24 4.20 -4.02
CA ASP A 21 -9.81 4.39 -4.26
C ASP A 21 -9.36 3.42 -5.36
N VAL A 22 -9.19 3.96 -6.55
CA VAL A 22 -8.69 3.23 -7.72
C VAL A 22 -7.18 3.06 -7.59
N ARG A 23 -6.70 1.83 -7.54
CA ARG A 23 -5.27 1.53 -7.41
C ARG A 23 -4.76 0.71 -8.57
N PHE A 24 -3.55 1.01 -9.00
CA PHE A 24 -2.83 0.24 -10.02
C PHE A 24 -1.32 0.35 -9.76
N SER A 25 -0.53 -0.53 -10.35
CA SER A 25 0.93 -0.53 -10.19
C SER A 25 1.61 0.05 -11.42
N ASP A 26 2.61 0.89 -11.21
CA ASP A 26 3.48 1.35 -12.29
C ASP A 26 4.60 0.34 -12.57
N LEU A 27 5.41 0.59 -13.63
CA LEU A 27 6.49 -0.29 -14.02
C LEU A 27 7.56 -0.51 -12.93
N PRO A 28 7.98 0.52 -12.15
CA PRO A 28 8.85 0.33 -10.99
C PRO A 28 8.21 -0.40 -9.80
N GLY A 29 6.93 -0.76 -9.85
CA GLY A 29 6.21 -1.43 -8.77
C GLY A 29 5.62 -0.47 -7.72
N VAL A 30 5.60 0.83 -7.98
CA VAL A 30 4.94 1.80 -7.09
C VAL A 30 3.44 1.73 -7.31
N GLN A 31 2.68 1.62 -6.23
CA GLN A 31 1.23 1.68 -6.28
C GLN A 31 0.76 3.12 -6.51
N GLN A 32 0.18 3.37 -7.66
CA GLN A 32 -0.45 4.64 -8.04
C GLN A 32 -1.92 4.61 -7.68
N HIS A 33 -2.52 5.77 -7.42
CA HIS A 33 -3.95 5.83 -7.11
C HIS A 33 -4.58 7.20 -7.36
N PHE A 34 -5.90 7.19 -7.47
CA PHE A 34 -6.75 8.35 -7.32
C PHE A 34 -8.08 7.96 -6.67
N ASN A 35 -8.73 8.94 -6.05
CA ASN A 35 -10.01 8.73 -5.36
C ASN A 35 -11.16 9.35 -6.16
N LEU A 36 -12.27 8.64 -6.22
CA LEU A 36 -13.54 9.13 -6.73
C LEU A 36 -14.57 9.15 -5.60
N PRO A 37 -15.43 10.19 -5.50
CA PRO A 37 -16.59 10.12 -4.63
C PRO A 37 -17.48 8.93 -5.02
N ALA A 38 -17.95 8.15 -4.07
CA ALA A 38 -18.78 6.96 -4.35
C ALA A 38 -20.04 7.28 -5.18
N LYS A 39 -20.59 8.48 -5.02
CA LYS A 39 -21.75 8.96 -5.82
C LYS A 39 -21.44 9.22 -7.31
N ALA A 40 -20.17 9.31 -7.68
CA ALA A 40 -19.73 9.49 -9.06
C ALA A 40 -19.37 8.16 -9.74
N VAL A 41 -19.51 7.06 -9.01
CA VAL A 41 -19.21 5.71 -9.48
C VAL A 41 -20.52 4.99 -9.71
N ASP A 42 -20.69 4.45 -10.88
CA ASP A 42 -21.86 3.68 -11.30
C ASP A 42 -21.47 2.29 -11.82
N GLU A 43 -22.45 1.53 -12.29
CA GLU A 43 -22.20 0.19 -12.83
C GLU A 43 -21.37 0.24 -14.12
N ASP A 44 -21.52 1.31 -14.91
CA ASP A 44 -20.76 1.52 -16.14
C ASP A 44 -19.28 1.72 -15.86
N PHE A 45 -18.95 2.50 -14.82
CA PHE A 45 -17.58 2.65 -14.33
C PHE A 45 -16.92 1.30 -14.03
N PHE A 46 -17.62 0.39 -13.40
CA PHE A 46 -17.09 -0.91 -13.05
C PHE A 46 -17.07 -1.89 -14.22
N THR A 47 -17.98 -1.74 -15.18
CA THR A 47 -18.08 -2.65 -16.34
C THR A 47 -17.14 -2.23 -17.46
N ASN A 48 -17.12 -0.94 -17.79
CA ASN A 48 -16.32 -0.38 -18.89
C ASN A 48 -14.99 0.22 -18.39
N GLY A 49 -14.80 0.32 -17.07
CA GLY A 49 -13.58 0.84 -16.47
C GLY A 49 -13.42 2.35 -16.61
N GLN A 50 -12.23 2.83 -16.26
CA GLN A 50 -11.88 4.24 -16.22
C GLN A 50 -10.72 4.54 -17.16
N LEU A 51 -10.90 5.50 -18.05
CA LEU A 51 -9.80 6.03 -18.86
C LEU A 51 -8.90 6.95 -18.00
N PHE A 52 -7.61 6.89 -18.24
CA PHE A 52 -6.63 7.77 -17.64
C PHE A 52 -5.47 8.05 -18.58
N ASP A 53 -4.73 9.14 -18.32
CA ASP A 53 -3.55 9.53 -19.08
C ASP A 53 -2.31 8.78 -18.58
N GLY A 54 -1.92 7.74 -19.32
CA GLY A 54 -0.75 6.91 -19.03
C GLY A 54 0.58 7.66 -19.21
N SER A 55 0.63 8.79 -19.93
CA SER A 55 1.85 9.60 -20.06
C SER A 55 2.23 10.26 -18.74
N SER A 56 1.27 10.42 -17.82
CA SER A 56 1.50 10.90 -16.45
C SER A 56 2.22 9.86 -15.57
N ILE A 57 2.32 8.62 -16.02
CA ILE A 57 2.94 7.52 -15.28
C ILE A 57 4.29 7.20 -15.90
N ARG A 58 5.33 7.30 -15.08
CA ARG A 58 6.70 7.09 -15.52
C ARG A 58 6.90 5.69 -16.13
N GLY A 59 7.35 5.66 -17.38
CA GLY A 59 7.67 4.44 -18.10
C GLY A 59 6.49 3.74 -18.76
N PHE A 60 5.29 4.35 -18.75
CA PHE A 60 4.12 3.77 -19.39
C PHE A 60 4.05 4.12 -20.89
N ALA A 61 3.58 5.31 -21.22
CA ALA A 61 3.32 5.69 -22.61
C ALA A 61 3.89 7.06 -22.93
N ASP A 62 4.07 7.31 -24.22
CA ASP A 62 4.34 8.65 -24.75
C ASP A 62 3.02 9.43 -24.92
N ILE A 63 3.11 10.75 -25.01
CA ILE A 63 1.95 11.66 -25.08
C ILE A 63 0.98 11.31 -26.22
N HIS A 64 1.49 10.82 -27.35
CA HIS A 64 0.68 10.49 -28.52
C HIS A 64 -0.08 9.14 -28.41
N GLU A 65 0.22 8.34 -27.39
CA GLU A 65 -0.43 7.05 -27.11
C GLU A 65 -0.84 6.94 -25.62
N SER A 66 -1.20 8.07 -25.03
CA SER A 66 -1.35 8.22 -23.58
C SER A 66 -2.61 7.57 -23.01
N ASP A 67 -3.67 7.44 -23.81
CA ASP A 67 -4.95 6.92 -23.33
C ASP A 67 -4.82 5.44 -22.92
N MET A 68 -5.09 5.16 -21.66
CA MET A 68 -5.14 3.83 -21.07
C MET A 68 -6.45 3.62 -20.33
N GLN A 69 -6.84 2.36 -20.16
CA GLN A 69 -8.06 1.96 -19.51
C GLN A 69 -7.75 1.12 -18.27
N LEU A 70 -8.36 1.47 -17.16
CA LEU A 70 -8.31 0.73 -15.90
C LEU A 70 -9.56 -0.12 -15.76
N ILE A 71 -9.39 -1.44 -15.66
CA ILE A 71 -10.46 -2.41 -15.44
C ILE A 71 -10.34 -2.99 -14.03
N PRO A 72 -11.39 -2.96 -13.22
CA PRO A 72 -11.33 -3.39 -11.83
C PRO A 72 -11.14 -4.89 -11.67
N ASP A 73 -10.31 -5.27 -10.72
CA ASP A 73 -10.26 -6.62 -10.18
C ASP A 73 -11.07 -6.67 -8.88
N PHE A 74 -12.33 -7.07 -8.96
CA PHE A 74 -13.24 -7.07 -7.82
C PHE A 74 -12.77 -7.95 -6.65
N THR A 75 -11.96 -8.98 -6.93
CA THR A 75 -11.45 -9.88 -5.90
C THR A 75 -10.50 -9.19 -4.92
N THR A 76 -9.98 -8.02 -5.31
CA THR A 76 -9.04 -7.22 -4.51
C THR A 76 -9.71 -6.17 -3.64
N ALA A 77 -11.03 -6.04 -3.72
CA ALA A 77 -11.75 -4.97 -3.05
C ALA A 77 -11.82 -5.16 -1.52
N TYR A 78 -11.47 -4.10 -0.78
CA TYR A 78 -11.57 -4.05 0.68
C TYR A 78 -11.72 -2.61 1.19
N LEU A 79 -12.30 -2.44 2.38
CA LEU A 79 -12.34 -1.13 3.05
C LEU A 79 -10.96 -0.75 3.60
N ASP A 80 -10.54 0.49 3.36
CA ASP A 80 -9.31 1.04 3.93
C ASP A 80 -9.49 1.23 5.46
N PRO A 81 -8.76 0.48 6.29
CA PRO A 81 -8.90 0.55 7.74
C PRO A 81 -8.31 1.83 8.35
N PHE A 82 -7.59 2.63 7.55
CA PHE A 82 -6.84 3.80 8.01
C PHE A 82 -7.48 5.13 7.61
N ARG A 83 -8.47 5.13 6.74
CA ARG A 83 -9.18 6.34 6.34
C ARG A 83 -10.25 6.71 7.35
N VAL A 84 -10.41 8.02 7.60
CA VAL A 84 -11.50 8.54 8.45
C VAL A 84 -12.84 8.32 7.75
N GLU A 85 -12.91 8.67 6.48
CA GLU A 85 -14.08 8.43 5.65
C GLU A 85 -14.01 7.02 5.04
N LYS A 86 -15.12 6.28 5.09
CA LYS A 86 -15.18 4.94 4.50
C LYS A 86 -14.78 4.97 3.03
N THR A 87 -13.66 4.34 2.73
CA THR A 87 -13.06 4.30 1.40
C THR A 87 -12.91 2.84 0.97
N LEU A 88 -13.50 2.48 -0.17
CA LEU A 88 -13.34 1.18 -0.78
C LEU A 88 -12.13 1.20 -1.71
N ILE A 89 -11.13 0.41 -1.42
CA ILE A 89 -9.96 0.21 -2.26
C ILE A 89 -10.26 -0.90 -3.25
N ILE A 90 -9.95 -0.68 -4.53
CA ILE A 90 -9.99 -1.71 -5.56
C ILE A 90 -8.73 -1.57 -6.41
N THR A 91 -8.08 -2.69 -6.71
CA THR A 91 -6.95 -2.72 -7.65
C THR A 91 -7.45 -2.96 -9.05
N PHE A 92 -6.89 -2.23 -10.01
CA PHE A 92 -7.25 -2.26 -11.41
C PHE A 92 -6.10 -2.81 -12.25
N ASP A 93 -6.47 -3.51 -13.30
CA ASP A 93 -5.58 -3.92 -14.37
C ASP A 93 -5.61 -2.89 -15.50
N ILE A 94 -4.52 -2.81 -16.26
CA ILE A 94 -4.36 -1.79 -17.30
C ILE A 94 -4.51 -2.43 -18.68
N TYR A 95 -5.33 -1.80 -19.52
CA TYR A 95 -5.62 -2.20 -20.88
C TYR A 95 -5.40 -1.06 -21.86
N ASN A 96 -5.17 -1.41 -23.12
CA ASN A 96 -5.19 -0.47 -24.24
C ASN A 96 -6.64 -0.28 -24.72
N PRO A 97 -7.21 0.91 -24.61
CA PRO A 97 -8.62 1.14 -24.97
C PRO A 97 -8.90 1.01 -26.48
N ARG A 98 -7.86 1.08 -27.34
CA ARG A 98 -8.03 1.03 -28.78
C ARG A 98 -8.28 -0.38 -29.32
N ASN A 99 -7.69 -1.38 -28.69
CA ASN A 99 -7.77 -2.77 -29.14
C ASN A 99 -8.26 -3.74 -28.06
N GLY A 100 -8.47 -3.26 -26.82
CA GLY A 100 -8.90 -4.08 -25.68
C GLY A 100 -7.84 -5.07 -25.18
N GLU A 101 -6.59 -4.94 -25.64
CA GLU A 101 -5.52 -5.82 -25.20
C GLU A 101 -4.94 -5.38 -23.85
N ILE A 102 -4.41 -6.35 -23.11
CA ILE A 102 -3.68 -6.08 -21.88
C ILE A 102 -2.48 -5.18 -22.14
N TYR A 103 -2.22 -4.24 -21.23
CA TYR A 103 -1.04 -3.42 -21.30
C TYR A 103 0.21 -4.19 -20.88
N THR A 104 1.18 -4.29 -21.78
CA THR A 104 2.35 -5.19 -21.59
C THR A 104 3.32 -4.77 -20.50
N ARG A 105 3.26 -3.50 -20.05
CA ARG A 105 4.09 -2.98 -18.95
C ARG A 105 3.37 -2.91 -17.61
N ASP A 106 2.16 -3.47 -17.51
CA ASP A 106 1.46 -3.64 -16.25
C ASP A 106 2.05 -4.85 -15.49
N PRO A 107 2.67 -4.66 -14.31
CA PRO A 107 3.25 -5.76 -13.53
C PRO A 107 2.23 -6.82 -13.14
N ARG A 108 0.97 -6.43 -12.88
CA ARG A 108 -0.10 -7.39 -12.57
C ARG A 108 -0.42 -8.30 -13.74
N GLN A 109 -0.45 -7.76 -14.96
CA GLN A 109 -0.66 -8.55 -16.17
C GLN A 109 0.50 -9.52 -16.44
N ILE A 110 1.72 -9.14 -16.10
CA ILE A 110 2.89 -10.04 -16.18
C ILE A 110 2.73 -11.20 -15.20
N ALA A 111 2.29 -10.94 -13.96
CA ALA A 111 2.03 -11.98 -12.97
C ALA A 111 0.91 -12.93 -13.42
N LYS A 112 -0.22 -12.40 -13.91
CA LYS A 112 -1.33 -13.21 -14.47
C LYS A 112 -0.89 -14.06 -15.67
N LYS A 113 -0.04 -13.50 -16.54
CA LYS A 113 0.53 -14.26 -17.67
C LYS A 113 1.44 -15.39 -17.20
N ALA A 114 2.24 -15.17 -16.16
CA ALA A 114 3.11 -16.20 -15.59
C ALA A 114 2.29 -17.33 -14.95
N GLU A 115 1.21 -16.99 -14.25
CA GLU A 115 0.28 -17.97 -13.68
C GLU A 115 -0.41 -18.81 -14.78
N ALA A 116 -0.92 -18.14 -15.80
CA ALA A 116 -1.52 -18.83 -16.95
C ALA A 116 -0.50 -19.75 -17.66
N TYR A 117 0.73 -19.29 -17.82
CA TYR A 117 1.80 -20.13 -18.39
C TYR A 117 2.10 -21.35 -17.53
N LEU A 118 2.18 -21.21 -16.21
CA LEU A 118 2.41 -22.33 -15.29
C LEU A 118 1.41 -23.45 -15.53
N ALA A 119 0.13 -23.12 -15.65
CA ALA A 119 -0.94 -24.08 -15.92
C ALA A 119 -0.73 -24.84 -17.24
N THR A 120 -0.11 -24.23 -18.26
CA THR A 120 0.16 -24.88 -19.55
C THR A 120 1.33 -25.86 -19.52
N THR A 121 2.21 -25.76 -18.53
CA THR A 121 3.42 -26.60 -18.45
C THR A 121 3.13 -28.03 -18.02
N GLY A 122 1.98 -28.30 -17.38
CA GLY A 122 1.64 -29.57 -16.77
C GLY A 122 2.49 -29.91 -15.52
N ILE A 123 3.33 -28.98 -15.05
CA ILE A 123 4.15 -29.16 -13.84
C ILE A 123 3.35 -28.82 -12.59
N ALA A 124 2.63 -27.69 -12.62
CA ALA A 124 1.78 -27.20 -11.53
C ALA A 124 0.68 -26.28 -12.10
N ASP A 125 -0.39 -26.12 -11.34
CA ASP A 125 -1.50 -25.19 -11.62
C ASP A 125 -1.55 -24.02 -10.64
N THR A 126 -0.76 -24.08 -9.59
CA THR A 126 -0.78 -23.10 -8.49
C THR A 126 0.64 -22.80 -8.03
N ALA A 127 0.91 -21.51 -7.77
CA ALA A 127 2.14 -21.04 -7.15
C ALA A 127 1.81 -20.29 -5.86
N PHE A 128 2.50 -20.63 -4.78
CA PHE A 128 2.37 -19.97 -3.48
C PHE A 128 3.55 -19.03 -3.26
N PHE A 129 3.23 -17.80 -2.86
CA PHE A 129 4.20 -16.77 -2.50
C PHE A 129 3.95 -16.34 -1.05
N ALA A 130 5.01 -16.13 -0.30
CA ALA A 130 4.96 -15.66 1.08
C ALA A 130 5.75 -14.36 1.21
N PRO A 131 5.12 -13.19 0.98
CA PRO A 131 5.79 -11.92 1.15
C PRO A 131 6.08 -11.68 2.64
N GLU A 132 7.27 -11.15 2.95
CA GLU A 132 7.67 -10.71 4.27
C GLU A 132 7.58 -9.18 4.33
N ALA A 133 6.59 -8.67 5.08
CA ALA A 133 6.41 -7.24 5.25
C ALA A 133 7.25 -6.74 6.42
N GLU A 134 8.33 -6.00 6.13
CA GLU A 134 9.19 -5.37 7.13
C GLU A 134 8.88 -3.89 7.26
N PHE A 135 8.85 -3.38 8.48
CA PHE A 135 8.56 -1.98 8.75
C PHE A 135 9.20 -1.49 10.04
N PHE A 136 9.41 -0.18 10.13
CA PHE A 136 9.83 0.49 11.36
C PHE A 136 8.65 1.20 12.01
N ILE A 137 8.63 1.24 13.33
CA ILE A 137 7.70 2.03 14.13
C ILE A 137 8.49 3.15 14.79
N PHE A 138 8.05 4.40 14.59
CA PHE A 138 8.67 5.57 15.17
C PHE A 138 7.68 6.30 16.07
N ASP A 139 8.18 6.91 17.13
CA ASP A 139 7.40 7.81 18.00
C ASP A 139 7.24 9.18 17.37
N SER A 140 8.20 9.61 16.54
CA SER A 140 8.15 10.87 15.81
C SER A 140 8.82 10.74 14.45
N VAL A 141 8.18 11.30 13.43
CA VAL A 141 8.76 11.46 12.10
C VAL A 141 8.55 12.91 11.65
N ARG A 142 9.65 13.59 11.35
CA ARG A 142 9.66 14.95 10.81
C ARG A 142 10.39 14.95 9.48
N HIS A 143 9.90 15.70 8.53
CA HIS A 143 10.58 15.84 7.25
C HIS A 143 10.28 17.20 6.62
N THR A 144 11.21 17.66 5.81
CA THR A 144 11.05 18.82 4.94
C THR A 144 11.53 18.46 3.55
N VAL A 145 10.70 18.73 2.55
CA VAL A 145 11.03 18.57 1.14
C VAL A 145 10.65 19.86 0.41
N GLN A 146 11.65 20.62 0.08
CA GLN A 146 11.57 21.89 -0.66
C GLN A 146 12.51 21.81 -1.87
N PRO A 147 12.37 22.66 -2.91
CA PRO A 147 13.26 22.63 -4.06
C PRO A 147 14.76 22.73 -3.73
N HIS A 148 15.10 23.37 -2.61
CA HIS A 148 16.47 23.67 -2.18
C HIS A 148 16.92 22.91 -0.94
N ILE A 149 16.03 22.14 -0.27
CA ILE A 149 16.35 21.40 0.94
C ILE A 149 15.50 20.12 1.04
N SER A 150 16.14 19.05 1.46
CA SER A 150 15.46 17.83 1.83
C SER A 150 16.14 17.23 3.05
N TYR A 151 15.39 17.00 4.13
CA TYR A 151 15.86 16.28 5.29
C TYR A 151 14.73 15.49 5.93
N TYR A 152 15.09 14.50 6.74
CA TYR A 152 14.17 13.80 7.62
C TYR A 152 14.82 13.59 8.99
N GLU A 153 13.98 13.52 10.02
CA GLU A 153 14.34 13.16 11.38
C GLU A 153 13.32 12.15 11.88
N VAL A 154 13.81 11.03 12.39
CA VAL A 154 12.98 10.00 13.02
C VAL A 154 13.43 9.83 14.47
N ASP A 155 12.49 9.61 15.37
CA ASP A 155 12.78 9.30 16.77
C ASP A 155 11.95 8.11 17.23
N SER A 156 12.55 7.31 18.10
CA SER A 156 11.92 6.18 18.75
C SER A 156 12.56 5.98 20.14
N ILE A 157 11.72 5.68 21.13
CA ILE A 157 12.19 5.31 22.47
C ILE A 157 13.14 4.11 22.43
N GLU A 158 13.02 3.26 21.40
CA GLU A 158 13.90 2.10 21.19
C GLU A 158 15.13 2.43 20.35
N GLY A 159 15.26 3.67 19.86
CA GLY A 159 16.41 4.10 19.08
C GLY A 159 17.71 4.03 19.89
N PRO A 160 18.80 3.45 19.34
CA PRO A 160 20.08 3.35 20.06
C PRO A 160 20.66 4.70 20.45
N TRP A 161 20.31 5.78 19.75
CA TRP A 161 20.67 7.16 20.08
C TRP A 161 20.00 7.67 21.37
N ASN A 162 18.96 6.99 21.86
CA ASN A 162 18.25 7.30 23.10
C ASN A 162 18.74 6.48 24.31
N SER A 163 19.86 5.77 24.23
CA SER A 163 20.37 4.89 25.28
C SER A 163 20.64 5.57 26.61
N ALA A 164 20.94 6.87 26.61
CA ALA A 164 21.21 7.66 27.81
C ALA A 164 20.01 8.52 28.25
N LYS A 165 18.89 8.45 27.59
CA LYS A 165 17.71 9.26 27.88
C LYS A 165 16.96 8.74 29.10
N ALA A 166 16.50 9.65 29.96
CA ALA A 166 15.58 9.30 31.04
C ALA A 166 14.17 9.00 30.47
N GLU A 167 13.57 7.91 30.92
CA GLU A 167 12.28 7.41 30.46
C GLU A 167 11.38 7.07 31.63
N GLU A 168 10.11 6.84 31.40
CA GLU A 168 9.20 6.26 32.37
C GLU A 168 9.75 4.88 32.82
N GLY A 169 9.94 4.70 34.10
CA GLY A 169 10.62 3.51 34.67
C GLY A 169 12.14 3.63 34.77
N GLY A 170 12.70 4.81 34.48
CA GLY A 170 14.13 5.12 34.58
C GLY A 170 14.86 4.95 33.26
N ASN A 171 16.17 5.19 33.28
CA ASN A 171 17.03 4.93 32.13
C ASN A 171 17.28 3.43 32.00
N LEU A 172 16.73 2.82 30.93
CA LEU A 172 16.88 1.38 30.68
C LEU A 172 18.27 1.00 30.16
N GLY A 173 19.09 1.98 29.75
CA GLY A 173 20.51 1.83 29.42
C GLY A 173 20.81 1.00 28.17
N HIS A 174 19.95 0.09 27.81
CA HIS A 174 20.15 -0.84 26.71
C HIS A 174 19.04 -0.69 25.66
N LYS A 175 19.45 -0.47 24.45
CA LYS A 175 18.56 -0.41 23.29
C LYS A 175 18.97 -1.47 22.28
N THR A 176 18.00 -2.00 21.56
CA THR A 176 18.28 -2.96 20.50
C THR A 176 19.13 -2.32 19.40
N PRO A 177 20.30 -2.87 19.06
CA PRO A 177 21.13 -2.36 17.98
C PRO A 177 20.39 -2.40 16.63
N HIS A 178 20.84 -1.54 15.71
CA HIS A 178 20.34 -1.57 14.33
C HIS A 178 20.49 -2.97 13.70
N LYS A 179 19.47 -3.44 13.00
CA LYS A 179 19.38 -4.79 12.43
C LYS A 179 19.44 -5.94 13.46
N ALA A 180 19.15 -5.68 14.71
CA ALA A 180 19.07 -6.69 15.75
C ALA A 180 17.65 -6.74 16.35
N GLY A 181 17.38 -7.69 17.24
CA GLY A 181 16.10 -7.76 17.95
C GLY A 181 15.00 -8.55 17.23
N TYR A 182 15.35 -9.33 16.21
CA TYR A 182 14.38 -10.15 15.48
C TYR A 182 13.72 -11.23 16.36
N PHE A 183 14.53 -11.94 17.16
CA PHE A 183 14.04 -12.96 18.09
C PHE A 183 14.09 -12.58 19.57
N PRO A 184 15.06 -11.78 20.07
CA PRO A 184 15.19 -11.56 21.49
C PRO A 184 13.99 -10.81 22.07
N VAL A 185 13.52 -11.28 23.21
CA VAL A 185 12.56 -10.56 24.05
C VAL A 185 13.34 -9.55 24.87
N SER A 186 13.12 -8.27 24.64
CA SER A 186 13.74 -7.20 25.41
C SER A 186 12.73 -6.51 26.33
N ARG A 187 13.23 -5.84 27.39
CA ARG A 187 12.38 -5.02 28.28
C ARG A 187 11.80 -3.81 27.55
N THR A 188 12.44 -3.38 26.49
CA THR A 188 12.03 -2.22 25.67
C THR A 188 11.17 -2.62 24.48
N ASP A 189 10.92 -3.91 24.29
CA ASP A 189 10.03 -4.40 23.25
C ASP A 189 8.56 -4.26 23.67
N GLY A 190 8.08 -3.04 23.70
CA GLY A 190 6.67 -2.73 23.96
C GLY A 190 5.69 -3.25 22.91
N ARG A 191 6.19 -3.99 21.93
CA ARG A 191 5.42 -4.61 20.83
C ARG A 191 5.30 -6.10 21.00
N SER A 192 5.87 -6.66 22.08
CA SER A 192 5.61 -8.05 22.43
C SER A 192 4.09 -8.27 22.53
N PRO A 193 3.55 -9.36 21.96
CA PRO A 193 2.12 -9.65 22.03
C PRO A 193 1.53 -9.69 23.45
N ARG A 194 2.38 -9.80 24.47
CA ARG A 194 1.98 -9.77 25.88
C ARG A 194 1.85 -8.36 26.46
N GLU A 195 2.51 -7.38 25.84
CA GLU A 195 2.55 -5.99 26.30
C GLU A 195 1.87 -5.03 25.31
N ALA A 196 1.45 -5.52 24.15
CA ALA A 196 0.65 -4.77 23.22
C ALA A 196 -0.67 -4.37 23.88
N ARG A 197 -0.63 -3.28 24.65
CA ARG A 197 -1.87 -2.58 25.04
C ARG A 197 -2.57 -2.19 23.75
N PRO A 198 -3.86 -2.47 23.58
CA PRO A 198 -4.60 -2.17 22.36
C PRO A 198 -4.51 -0.71 21.92
N THR A 199 -4.10 0.19 22.82
CA THR A 199 -3.98 1.63 22.59
C THR A 199 -2.63 2.10 22.05
N GLY A 200 -1.54 1.31 22.19
CA GLY A 200 -0.20 1.74 21.79
C GLY A 200 0.14 1.42 20.35
N THR A 201 -0.07 0.20 19.92
CA THR A 201 0.36 -0.29 18.61
C THR A 201 -0.49 0.27 17.47
N SER A 202 -1.80 0.40 17.68
CA SER A 202 -2.66 1.00 16.67
C SER A 202 -2.46 2.52 16.54
N GLN A 203 -2.06 3.21 17.62
CA GLN A 203 -1.80 4.64 17.59
C GLN A 203 -0.44 4.98 16.96
N SER A 204 0.60 4.17 17.17
CA SER A 204 1.89 4.42 16.54
C SER A 204 1.87 4.11 15.04
N VAL A 205 1.19 3.05 14.62
CA VAL A 205 0.93 2.77 13.19
C VAL A 205 0.05 3.85 12.57
N ARG A 206 -0.96 4.36 13.29
CA ARG A 206 -1.78 5.49 12.84
C ARG A 206 -0.98 6.80 12.76
N ARG A 207 -0.06 7.07 13.70
CA ARG A 207 0.77 8.28 13.68
C ARG A 207 1.74 8.30 12.52
N THR A 208 2.39 7.19 12.20
CA THR A 208 3.30 7.14 11.05
C THR A 208 2.55 7.33 9.73
N GLN A 209 1.27 6.99 9.69
CA GLN A 209 0.46 7.12 8.49
C GLN A 209 -0.30 8.45 8.40
N THR A 210 -0.69 9.05 9.54
CA THR A 210 -1.38 10.33 9.60
C THR A 210 -0.44 11.53 9.67
N ASP A 211 0.75 11.35 10.27
CA ASP A 211 1.78 12.39 10.33
C ASP A 211 2.65 12.45 9.05
N CYS A 212 2.49 11.47 8.16
CA CYS A 212 3.01 11.57 6.80
C CYS A 212 2.02 12.42 5.98
N PRO A 213 2.31 13.70 5.68
CA PRO A 213 1.37 14.53 4.96
C PRO A 213 1.13 13.94 3.58
N ARG A 214 -0.04 13.34 3.42
CA ARG A 214 -0.72 13.04 2.16
C ARG A 214 0.16 12.61 0.99
N ARG A 215 1.05 11.68 1.22
CA ARG A 215 1.57 10.89 0.12
C ARG A 215 1.26 9.44 0.45
N SER A 216 0.52 8.86 -0.48
CA SER A 216 0.17 7.44 -0.57
C SER A 216 1.01 6.56 0.34
N ALA A 217 0.38 5.78 1.18
CA ALA A 217 1.04 4.79 2.00
C ALA A 217 2.10 4.08 1.15
N ARG A 218 3.34 4.54 1.21
CA ARG A 218 4.45 3.78 0.72
C ARG A 218 4.68 2.73 1.76
N TRP A 219 4.15 1.57 1.54
CA TRP A 219 4.79 0.37 2.00
C TRP A 219 6.11 0.29 1.22
N SER A 220 7.07 1.11 1.61
CA SER A 220 8.42 0.91 1.18
C SER A 220 8.92 -0.27 2.00
N GLY A 221 8.78 -1.47 1.46
CA GLY A 221 9.65 -2.53 1.88
C GLY A 221 11.05 -1.92 1.90
N CYS A 222 11.70 -1.86 3.06
CA CYS A 222 13.11 -1.54 3.07
C CYS A 222 13.77 -2.56 2.14
N PRO A 223 14.49 -2.14 1.09
CA PRO A 223 15.29 -3.08 0.34
C PRO A 223 16.20 -3.75 1.35
N ALA A 224 16.21 -5.09 1.32
CA ALA A 224 17.18 -5.85 2.06
C ALA A 224 18.56 -5.31 1.67
N GLY A 225 19.10 -4.43 2.52
CA GLY A 225 20.41 -3.85 2.29
C GLY A 225 21.45 -4.94 2.53
N HIS A 226 22.19 -5.24 1.50
CA HIS A 226 23.43 -6.00 1.60
C HIS A 226 24.42 -5.24 2.49
#